data_81cc2ae68aa381220b5562de921540ec
#
_entry.id   81cc2ae68aa381220b5562de921540ec
#
_cell.length_a   1.000
_cell.length_b   1.000
_cell.length_c   1.000
_cell.angle_alpha   90.00
_cell.angle_beta   90.00
_cell.angle_gamma   90.00
#
_symmetry.space_group_name_H-M   'P 1'
#
loop_
_entity.id
_entity.type
_entity.pdbx_description
1 polymer ?
#
loop_
_entity_poly.entity_id
_entity_poly.type
_entity_poly.pdbx_seq_one_letter_code
_entity_poly.pdbx_strand_id
1 'polypeptide(L)'
;MKGYRSRAILRKFLRFWFKRMEQNKQSNVEKLAGFVLWASFLAVVGLLCWYFRNVLIYIVLAIVVSLLSRPLARFLGKGRIRGWHVPDWLSALLSILCVLGGFILIVTQVIPVVTGIIREASFFSNLRLFDGTIADTVNGWAISIFPSLGKDFDAISVLLDYLKGTFSNISITGILGSMASAMVNLVIGLFSVVFISFFLVKDPKLVAKVAAALVPDRIEDSVMEAIGDIEHLLSRYFVGLTLEMIAVAFFNFLGLWLIARIGPTYALGIAFIAGILNILPYVGPLIGEVLGVALCLVLKYGAGIGLDVNIMVFAVIVFAIMLSVQFIDNFVLQPIIYSTSIQSTPLEIFIVLLVSGHVGGILGMLAAIPIYTVIRVVAGRFFYNHKAVRRLMPDLEKDVHEMNESIS
;
A
#
# COMPACT_ATOMS: atom_id res chain seq x y z
N MET A 1 -31.82 -63.70 -49.84
CA MET A 1 -31.41 -63.59 -48.46
C MET A 1 -30.39 -62.47 -48.13
N LYS A 2 -30.07 -61.52 -49.02
CA LYS A 2 -29.05 -60.44 -48.75
C LYS A 2 -29.59 -59.15 -48.20
N GLY A 3 -30.90 -58.89 -48.22
CA GLY A 3 -31.48 -57.61 -47.78
C GLY A 3 -31.74 -57.45 -46.26
N TYR A 4 -31.77 -58.53 -45.52
CA TYR A 4 -32.13 -58.51 -44.07
C TYR A 4 -30.94 -58.17 -43.16
N ARG A 5 -29.69 -58.55 -43.54
CA ARG A 5 -28.46 -58.25 -42.76
C ARG A 5 -28.10 -56.77 -42.80
N SER A 6 -28.33 -56.08 -43.93
CA SER A 6 -27.98 -54.64 -44.07
C SER A 6 -28.84 -53.75 -43.19
N ARG A 7 -30.10 -54.04 -43.00
CA ARG A 7 -31.02 -53.24 -42.13
C ARG A 7 -30.70 -53.41 -40.65
N ALA A 8 -30.21 -54.57 -40.24
CA ALA A 8 -29.85 -54.81 -38.84
C ALA A 8 -28.54 -54.06 -38.46
N ILE A 9 -27.59 -53.99 -39.38
CA ILE A 9 -26.33 -53.23 -39.17
C ILE A 9 -26.60 -51.73 -39.12
N LEU A 10 -27.45 -51.23 -40.02
CA LEU A 10 -27.80 -49.81 -40.05
C LEU A 10 -28.53 -49.41 -38.77
N ARG A 11 -29.47 -50.22 -38.25
CA ARG A 11 -30.13 -49.98 -36.95
C ARG A 11 -29.16 -49.99 -35.78
N LYS A 12 -28.19 -50.86 -35.74
CA LYS A 12 -27.14 -50.90 -34.71
C LYS A 12 -26.24 -49.65 -34.76
N PHE A 13 -25.87 -49.23 -35.98
CA PHE A 13 -25.04 -48.06 -36.17
C PHE A 13 -25.81 -46.75 -35.78
N LEU A 14 -27.06 -46.62 -36.17
CA LEU A 14 -27.89 -45.50 -35.79
C LEU A 14 -28.11 -45.42 -34.26
N ARG A 15 -28.43 -46.56 -33.62
CA ARG A 15 -28.55 -46.60 -32.15
C ARG A 15 -27.25 -46.24 -31.43
N PHE A 16 -26.10 -46.68 -31.93
CA PHE A 16 -24.80 -46.30 -31.38
C PHE A 16 -24.51 -44.80 -31.57
N TRP A 17 -24.84 -44.25 -32.71
CA TRP A 17 -24.66 -42.84 -33.04
C TRP A 17 -25.60 -41.93 -32.22
N PHE A 18 -26.86 -42.32 -32.11
CA PHE A 18 -27.83 -41.61 -31.25
C PHE A 18 -27.41 -41.67 -29.77
N LYS A 19 -27.01 -42.79 -29.27
CA LYS A 19 -26.51 -42.95 -27.90
C LYS A 19 -25.25 -42.12 -27.63
N ARG A 20 -24.38 -41.98 -28.60
CA ARG A 20 -23.17 -41.14 -28.53
C ARG A 20 -23.50 -39.64 -28.59
N MET A 21 -24.50 -39.26 -29.37
CA MET A 21 -25.00 -37.89 -29.43
C MET A 21 -25.72 -37.48 -28.15
N GLU A 22 -26.51 -38.38 -27.57
CA GLU A 22 -27.17 -38.17 -26.28
C GLU A 22 -26.16 -38.03 -25.11
N GLN A 23 -25.15 -38.90 -25.08
CA GLN A 23 -24.06 -38.82 -24.12
C GLN A 23 -23.25 -37.49 -24.26
N ASN A 24 -23.01 -37.04 -25.48
CA ASN A 24 -22.31 -35.80 -25.74
C ASN A 24 -23.16 -34.57 -25.34
N LYS A 25 -24.48 -34.65 -25.48
CA LYS A 25 -25.42 -33.59 -25.08
C LYS A 25 -25.56 -33.52 -23.55
N GLN A 26 -25.58 -34.65 -22.85
CA GLN A 26 -25.55 -34.70 -21.38
C GLN A 26 -24.23 -34.12 -20.84
N SER A 27 -23.07 -34.49 -21.42
CA SER A 27 -21.78 -33.96 -21.06
C SER A 27 -21.69 -32.41 -21.20
N ASN A 28 -22.31 -31.83 -22.21
CA ASN A 28 -22.35 -30.39 -22.39
C ASN A 28 -23.29 -29.69 -21.42
N VAL A 29 -24.43 -30.28 -21.07
CA VAL A 29 -25.34 -29.76 -20.06
C VAL A 29 -24.70 -29.81 -18.66
N GLU A 30 -24.03 -30.90 -18.33
CA GLU A 30 -23.28 -31.01 -17.06
C GLU A 30 -22.16 -29.99 -16.95
N LYS A 31 -21.39 -29.75 -18.03
CA LYS A 31 -20.37 -28.71 -18.07
C LYS A 31 -20.98 -27.30 -17.93
N LEU A 32 -22.10 -27.05 -18.60
CA LEU A 32 -22.80 -25.78 -18.49
C LEU A 32 -23.37 -25.58 -17.06
N ALA A 33 -23.97 -26.60 -16.48
CA ALA A 33 -24.45 -26.59 -15.10
C ALA A 33 -23.30 -26.33 -14.11
N GLY A 34 -22.16 -27.01 -14.29
CA GLY A 34 -20.96 -26.77 -13.51
C GLY A 34 -20.46 -25.33 -13.62
N PHE A 35 -20.41 -24.78 -14.83
CA PHE A 35 -20.01 -23.39 -15.04
C PHE A 35 -20.98 -22.40 -14.38
N VAL A 36 -22.28 -22.61 -14.51
CA VAL A 36 -23.31 -21.76 -13.87
C VAL A 36 -23.22 -21.83 -12.35
N LEU A 37 -23.00 -23.03 -11.78
CA LEU A 37 -22.81 -23.18 -10.34
C LEU A 37 -21.54 -22.45 -9.84
N TRP A 38 -20.44 -22.58 -10.55
CA TRP A 38 -19.19 -21.86 -10.24
C TRP A 38 -19.37 -20.33 -10.37
N ALA A 39 -20.00 -19.87 -11.44
CA ALA A 39 -20.28 -18.45 -11.63
C ALA A 39 -21.20 -17.90 -10.53
N SER A 40 -22.26 -18.65 -10.18
CA SER A 40 -23.17 -18.30 -9.07
C SER A 40 -22.44 -18.28 -7.73
N PHE A 41 -21.60 -19.26 -7.45
CA PHE A 41 -20.78 -19.28 -6.24
C PHE A 41 -19.84 -18.06 -6.16
N LEU A 42 -19.13 -17.74 -7.24
CA LEU A 42 -18.27 -16.56 -7.31
C LEU A 42 -19.05 -15.26 -7.15
N ALA A 43 -20.26 -15.17 -7.74
CA ALA A 43 -21.13 -14.02 -7.57
C ALA A 43 -21.58 -13.83 -6.11
N VAL A 44 -21.97 -14.92 -5.45
CA VAL A 44 -22.36 -14.89 -4.02
C VAL A 44 -21.17 -14.49 -3.15
N VAL A 45 -19.99 -15.08 -3.38
CA VAL A 45 -18.76 -14.71 -2.64
C VAL A 45 -18.41 -13.23 -2.87
N GLY A 46 -18.51 -12.75 -4.13
CA GLY A 46 -18.28 -11.33 -4.44
C GLY A 46 -19.26 -10.40 -3.71
N LEU A 47 -20.54 -10.76 -3.67
CA LEU A 47 -21.57 -10.01 -2.92
C LEU A 47 -21.30 -10.02 -1.40
N LEU A 48 -20.90 -11.15 -0.84
CA LEU A 48 -20.52 -11.24 0.57
C LEU A 48 -19.29 -10.37 0.87
N CYS A 49 -18.26 -10.42 0.04
CA CYS A 49 -17.07 -9.57 0.17
C CYS A 49 -17.44 -8.08 0.07
N TRP A 50 -18.33 -7.72 -0.85
CA TRP A 50 -18.82 -6.35 -0.97
C TRP A 50 -19.62 -5.90 0.26
N TYR A 51 -20.50 -6.75 0.77
CA TYR A 51 -21.32 -6.46 1.94
C TYR A 51 -20.45 -6.31 3.21
N PHE A 52 -19.47 -7.20 3.40
CA PHE A 52 -18.57 -7.20 4.55
C PHE A 52 -17.25 -6.43 4.30
N ARG A 53 -17.20 -5.53 3.31
CA ARG A 53 -15.96 -4.81 2.94
C ARG A 53 -15.25 -4.13 4.12
N ASN A 54 -16.01 -3.55 5.06
CA ASN A 54 -15.43 -2.90 6.22
C ASN A 54 -14.72 -3.89 7.15
N VAL A 55 -15.32 -5.07 7.35
CA VAL A 55 -14.71 -6.14 8.14
C VAL A 55 -13.44 -6.66 7.47
N LEU A 56 -13.46 -6.83 6.13
CA LEU A 56 -12.27 -7.22 5.38
C LEU A 56 -11.15 -6.17 5.50
N ILE A 57 -11.49 -4.89 5.45
CA ILE A 57 -10.52 -3.80 5.67
C ILE A 57 -9.93 -3.90 7.08
N TYR A 58 -10.75 -4.13 8.12
CA TYR A 58 -10.24 -4.30 9.49
C TYR A 58 -9.32 -5.50 9.63
N ILE A 59 -9.63 -6.63 8.96
CA ILE A 59 -8.77 -7.82 8.95
C ILE A 59 -7.43 -7.51 8.28
N VAL A 60 -7.43 -6.86 7.11
CA VAL A 60 -6.20 -6.48 6.40
C VAL A 60 -5.35 -5.52 7.24
N LEU A 61 -5.96 -4.49 7.81
CA LEU A 61 -5.26 -3.56 8.70
C LEU A 61 -4.70 -4.28 9.94
N ALA A 62 -5.46 -5.20 10.52
CA ALA A 62 -5.01 -5.99 11.66
C ALA A 62 -3.82 -6.91 11.32
N ILE A 63 -3.80 -7.49 10.13
CA ILE A 63 -2.65 -8.26 9.64
C ILE A 63 -1.42 -7.34 9.55
N VAL A 64 -1.54 -6.16 8.95
CA VAL A 64 -0.43 -5.20 8.83
C VAL A 64 0.07 -4.79 10.22
N VAL A 65 -0.81 -4.38 11.12
CA VAL A 65 -0.45 -4.00 12.49
C VAL A 65 0.20 -5.18 13.24
N SER A 66 -0.29 -6.40 13.05
CA SER A 66 0.28 -7.60 13.66
C SER A 66 1.70 -7.86 13.15
N LEU A 67 1.94 -7.74 11.83
CA LEU A 67 3.24 -7.94 11.22
C LEU A 67 4.28 -6.91 11.70
N LEU A 68 3.87 -5.63 11.83
CA LEU A 68 4.70 -4.57 12.42
C LEU A 68 4.97 -4.78 13.91
N SER A 69 4.00 -5.31 14.65
CA SER A 69 4.10 -5.51 16.09
C SER A 69 4.93 -6.73 16.48
N ARG A 70 5.01 -7.76 15.63
CA ARG A 70 5.73 -9.03 15.92
C ARG A 70 7.21 -8.85 16.31
N PRO A 71 8.06 -8.07 15.60
CA PRO A 71 9.44 -7.89 16.00
C PRO A 71 9.54 -7.20 17.37
N LEU A 72 8.68 -6.22 17.63
CA LEU A 72 8.61 -5.52 18.91
C LEU A 72 8.13 -6.44 20.03
N ALA A 73 7.14 -7.27 19.79
CA ALA A 73 6.66 -8.28 20.75
C ALA A 73 7.74 -9.30 21.09
N ARG A 74 8.49 -9.76 20.08
CA ARG A 74 9.66 -10.66 20.32
C ARG A 74 10.76 -9.98 21.11
N PHE A 75 11.03 -8.70 20.87
CA PHE A 75 12.00 -7.93 21.62
C PHE A 75 11.57 -7.77 23.07
N LEU A 76 10.32 -7.39 23.32
CA LEU A 76 9.76 -7.25 24.68
C LEU A 76 9.68 -8.59 25.41
N GLY A 77 9.32 -9.68 24.71
CA GLY A 77 9.23 -11.02 25.29
C GLY A 77 10.61 -11.64 25.64
N LYS A 78 11.68 -11.26 24.89
CA LYS A 78 13.06 -11.67 25.20
C LYS A 78 13.69 -10.83 26.31
N GLY A 79 13.16 -9.65 26.61
CA GLY A 79 13.70 -8.72 27.61
C GLY A 79 13.53 -9.28 29.02
N ARG A 80 14.65 -9.73 29.64
CA ARG A 80 14.71 -9.99 31.08
C ARG A 80 14.83 -8.65 31.82
N ILE A 81 13.71 -7.98 32.07
CA ILE A 81 13.73 -6.81 32.93
C ILE A 81 13.70 -7.34 34.38
N ARG A 82 14.86 -7.30 35.07
CA ARG A 82 14.99 -7.58 36.47
C ARG A 82 14.55 -8.99 36.93
N GLY A 83 14.67 -10.04 36.06
CA GLY A 83 14.33 -11.41 36.39
C GLY A 83 12.87 -11.80 36.09
N TRP A 84 12.02 -10.88 35.65
CA TRP A 84 10.64 -11.13 35.27
C TRP A 84 10.52 -11.40 33.77
N HIS A 85 9.85 -12.50 33.41
CA HIS A 85 9.44 -12.76 32.03
C HIS A 85 8.14 -12.02 31.77
N VAL A 86 8.14 -11.13 30.77
CA VAL A 86 6.90 -10.51 30.32
C VAL A 86 6.03 -11.61 29.68
N PRO A 87 4.79 -11.84 30.14
CA PRO A 87 3.90 -12.83 29.54
C PRO A 87 3.63 -12.50 28.05
N ASP A 88 3.51 -13.52 27.21
CA ASP A 88 3.34 -13.37 25.76
C ASP A 88 2.12 -12.48 25.39
N TRP A 89 1.03 -12.61 26.13
CA TRP A 89 -0.15 -11.76 25.91
C TRP A 89 0.12 -10.28 26.20
N LEU A 90 0.96 -9.98 27.22
CA LEU A 90 1.27 -8.61 27.59
C LEU A 90 2.27 -8.01 26.60
N SER A 91 3.25 -8.77 26.13
CA SER A 91 4.19 -8.34 25.09
C SER A 91 3.47 -8.06 23.77
N ALA A 92 2.48 -8.89 23.41
CA ALA A 92 1.61 -8.68 22.25
C ALA A 92 0.80 -7.38 22.37
N LEU A 93 0.14 -7.17 23.52
CA LEU A 93 -0.67 -5.98 23.77
C LEU A 93 0.17 -4.70 23.74
N LEU A 94 1.29 -4.69 24.48
CA LEU A 94 2.19 -3.53 24.52
C LEU A 94 2.79 -3.19 23.16
N SER A 95 3.16 -4.18 22.35
CA SER A 95 3.70 -3.95 21.02
C SER A 95 2.67 -3.34 20.08
N ILE A 96 1.41 -3.79 20.12
CA ILE A 96 0.33 -3.22 19.33
C ILE A 96 0.03 -1.78 19.76
N LEU A 97 -0.07 -1.55 21.07
CA LEU A 97 -0.29 -0.19 21.61
C LEU A 97 0.86 0.76 21.25
N CYS A 98 2.11 0.28 21.23
CA CYS A 98 3.26 1.05 20.80
C CYS A 98 3.19 1.45 19.32
N VAL A 99 2.85 0.50 18.43
CA VAL A 99 2.70 0.75 16.99
C VAL A 99 1.56 1.74 16.73
N LEU A 100 0.40 1.51 17.33
CA LEU A 100 -0.77 2.39 17.17
C LEU A 100 -0.55 3.75 17.85
N GLY A 101 0.08 3.78 19.02
CA GLY A 101 0.45 5.01 19.72
C GLY A 101 1.42 5.85 18.89
N GLY A 102 2.41 5.22 18.28
CA GLY A 102 3.32 5.86 17.32
C GLY A 102 2.56 6.47 16.14
N PHE A 103 1.63 5.75 15.55
CA PHE A 103 0.79 6.25 14.47
C PHE A 103 -0.09 7.43 14.90
N ILE A 104 -0.75 7.34 16.06
CA ILE A 104 -1.57 8.43 16.63
C ILE A 104 -0.69 9.66 16.88
N LEU A 105 0.51 9.47 17.41
CA LEU A 105 1.46 10.55 17.68
C LEU A 105 1.85 11.28 16.39
N ILE A 106 2.12 10.54 15.31
CA ILE A 106 2.38 11.09 13.98
C ILE A 106 1.20 11.94 13.52
N VAL A 107 -0.02 11.40 13.55
CA VAL A 107 -1.23 12.09 13.10
C VAL A 107 -1.46 13.38 13.92
N THR A 108 -1.28 13.34 15.24
CA THR A 108 -1.45 14.53 16.11
C THR A 108 -0.42 15.62 15.87
N GLN A 109 0.76 15.29 15.36
CA GLN A 109 1.78 16.27 14.96
C GLN A 109 1.50 16.88 13.57
N VAL A 110 0.97 16.10 12.64
CA VAL A 110 0.68 16.53 11.26
C VAL A 110 -0.52 17.49 11.21
N ILE A 111 -1.58 17.20 11.97
CA ILE A 111 -2.82 18.02 11.96
C ILE A 111 -2.57 19.52 12.27
N PRO A 112 -1.87 19.91 13.36
CA PRO A 112 -1.65 21.32 13.66
C PRO A 112 -0.80 22.03 12.59
N VAL A 113 0.15 21.31 11.99
CA VAL A 113 0.98 21.88 10.92
C VAL A 113 0.14 22.14 9.68
N VAL A 114 -0.63 21.17 9.22
CA VAL A 114 -1.54 21.32 8.07
C VAL A 114 -2.54 22.43 8.31
N THR A 115 -3.17 22.48 9.50
CA THR A 115 -4.13 23.56 9.85
C THR A 115 -3.46 24.92 9.96
N GLY A 116 -2.24 25.00 10.48
CA GLY A 116 -1.45 26.22 10.53
C GLY A 116 -1.16 26.75 9.12
N ILE A 117 -0.66 25.88 8.24
CA ILE A 117 -0.36 26.22 6.84
C ILE A 117 -1.64 26.62 6.09
N ILE A 118 -2.76 25.94 6.30
CA ILE A 118 -4.05 26.30 5.67
C ILE A 118 -4.50 27.69 6.13
N ARG A 119 -4.30 28.06 7.40
CA ARG A 119 -4.59 29.41 7.88
C ARG A 119 -3.72 30.45 7.21
N GLU A 120 -2.43 30.20 7.12
CA GLU A 120 -1.51 31.06 6.37
C GLU A 120 -1.89 31.11 4.90
N ALA A 121 -2.21 30.00 4.26
CA ALA A 121 -2.66 29.94 2.88
C ALA A 121 -3.97 30.70 2.64
N SER A 122 -4.94 30.68 3.58
CA SER A 122 -6.18 31.46 3.49
C SER A 122 -5.94 32.99 3.61
N PHE A 123 -4.90 33.38 4.35
CA PHE A 123 -4.43 34.77 4.36
C PHE A 123 -3.94 35.21 2.96
N PHE A 124 -3.31 34.29 2.24
CA PHE A 124 -2.83 34.53 0.87
C PHE A 124 -3.95 34.68 -0.16
N SER A 125 -5.10 34.08 0.02
CA SER A 125 -6.22 34.24 -0.93
C SER A 125 -6.75 35.68 -0.99
N ASN A 126 -6.43 36.49 0.02
CA ASN A 126 -6.82 37.90 0.13
C ASN A 126 -5.70 38.90 -0.26
N LEU A 127 -4.47 38.44 -0.43
CA LEU A 127 -3.36 39.22 -0.91
C LEU A 127 -3.11 38.88 -2.38
N ARG A 128 -2.85 39.89 -3.23
CA ARG A 128 -2.33 39.69 -4.60
C ARG A 128 -0.88 39.20 -4.49
N LEU A 129 -0.74 37.89 -4.34
CA LEU A 129 0.42 37.20 -3.77
C LEU A 129 1.65 37.11 -4.64
N PHE A 130 1.51 37.40 -5.90
CA PHE A 130 2.62 37.40 -6.82
C PHE A 130 2.66 38.75 -7.53
N ASP A 131 3.46 39.67 -7.03
CA ASP A 131 4.01 40.71 -7.90
C ASP A 131 4.46 39.99 -9.17
N GLY A 132 3.94 40.41 -10.33
CA GLY A 132 3.90 39.67 -11.60
C GLY A 132 5.15 38.87 -12.00
N THR A 133 6.31 39.18 -11.39
CA THR A 133 7.61 38.59 -11.76
C THR A 133 7.72 37.08 -11.54
N ILE A 134 7.15 36.53 -10.47
CA ILE A 134 7.24 35.08 -10.21
C ILE A 134 6.17 34.33 -11.00
N ALA A 135 4.95 34.88 -11.03
CA ALA A 135 3.88 34.30 -11.86
C ALA A 135 4.27 34.30 -13.33
N ASP A 136 4.82 35.39 -13.84
CA ASP A 136 5.30 35.52 -15.21
C ASP A 136 6.45 34.54 -15.52
N THR A 137 7.35 34.32 -14.55
CA THR A 137 8.46 33.35 -14.71
C THR A 137 7.95 31.93 -14.76
N VAL A 138 7.08 31.54 -13.82
CA VAL A 138 6.50 30.18 -13.75
C VAL A 138 5.60 29.92 -14.96
N ASN A 139 4.78 30.89 -15.34
CA ASN A 139 3.92 30.80 -16.52
C ASN A 139 4.74 30.73 -17.81
N GLY A 140 5.81 31.53 -17.91
CA GLY A 140 6.75 31.49 -19.03
C GLY A 140 7.43 30.12 -19.16
N TRP A 141 7.82 29.51 -18.06
CA TRP A 141 8.37 28.16 -18.06
C TRP A 141 7.31 27.11 -18.44
N ALA A 142 6.11 27.16 -17.86
CA ALA A 142 5.02 26.24 -18.17
C ALA A 142 4.68 26.30 -19.67
N ILE A 143 4.57 27.48 -20.24
CA ILE A 143 4.28 27.70 -21.67
C ILE A 143 5.46 27.27 -22.56
N SER A 144 6.71 27.46 -22.13
CA SER A 144 7.87 27.01 -22.88
C SER A 144 7.99 25.50 -22.99
N ILE A 145 7.62 24.78 -21.93
CA ILE A 145 7.63 23.31 -21.87
C ILE A 145 6.38 22.73 -22.55
N PHE A 146 5.23 23.37 -22.37
CA PHE A 146 3.93 22.96 -22.92
C PHE A 146 3.27 24.09 -23.73
N PRO A 147 3.67 24.32 -24.98
CA PRO A 147 3.11 25.40 -25.81
C PRO A 147 1.61 25.32 -26.03
N SER A 148 1.01 24.14 -25.82
CA SER A 148 -0.43 23.91 -25.93
C SER A 148 -1.29 24.58 -24.84
N LEU A 149 -0.68 25.07 -23.76
CA LEU A 149 -1.39 25.71 -22.63
C LEU A 149 -1.90 27.12 -22.97
N GLY A 150 -1.41 27.74 -24.04
CA GLY A 150 -1.78 29.10 -24.42
C GLY A 150 -1.13 30.20 -23.58
N LYS A 151 -1.15 31.44 -24.10
CA LYS A 151 -0.48 32.58 -23.45
C LYS A 151 -1.18 33.09 -22.20
N ASP A 152 -2.48 32.75 -22.04
CA ASP A 152 -3.31 33.17 -20.90
C ASP A 152 -3.29 32.15 -19.76
N PHE A 153 -2.43 31.12 -19.84
CA PHE A 153 -2.30 30.10 -18.82
C PHE A 153 -1.63 30.66 -17.56
N ASP A 154 -2.35 30.55 -16.43
CA ASP A 154 -1.83 30.91 -15.12
C ASP A 154 -1.71 29.66 -14.24
N ALA A 155 -0.51 29.08 -14.20
CA ALA A 155 -0.19 27.89 -13.42
C ALA A 155 -0.47 28.06 -11.93
N ILE A 156 -0.31 29.28 -11.43
CA ILE A 156 -0.49 29.59 -10.01
C ILE A 156 -1.95 29.65 -9.67
N SER A 157 -2.78 30.29 -10.49
CA SER A 157 -4.23 30.32 -10.29
C SER A 157 -4.84 28.92 -10.35
N VAL A 158 -4.41 28.09 -11.32
CA VAL A 158 -4.85 26.69 -11.43
C VAL A 158 -4.45 25.88 -10.20
N LEU A 159 -3.22 26.03 -9.71
CA LEU A 159 -2.77 25.34 -8.50
C LEU A 159 -3.55 25.81 -7.26
N LEU A 160 -3.75 27.12 -7.11
CA LEU A 160 -4.52 27.68 -6.00
C LEU A 160 -6.00 27.26 -6.03
N ASP A 161 -6.61 27.22 -7.20
CA ASP A 161 -8.01 26.79 -7.36
C ASP A 161 -8.15 25.27 -7.10
N TYR A 162 -7.17 24.47 -7.52
CA TYR A 162 -7.13 23.06 -7.17
C TYR A 162 -6.96 22.84 -5.67
N LEU A 163 -6.04 23.56 -5.04
CA LEU A 163 -5.85 23.54 -3.58
C LEU A 163 -7.11 24.04 -2.86
N LYS A 164 -7.67 25.19 -3.26
CA LYS A 164 -8.94 25.69 -2.71
C LYS A 164 -10.07 24.68 -2.88
N GLY A 165 -10.25 24.13 -4.08
CA GLY A 165 -11.28 23.11 -4.33
C GLY A 165 -11.14 21.87 -3.48
N THR A 166 -9.91 21.42 -3.25
CA THR A 166 -9.61 20.28 -2.39
C THR A 166 -9.79 20.59 -0.91
N PHE A 167 -9.39 21.77 -0.45
CA PHE A 167 -9.41 22.14 0.98
C PHE A 167 -10.70 22.87 1.40
N SER A 168 -11.40 23.57 0.51
CA SER A 168 -12.69 24.24 0.83
C SER A 168 -13.81 23.25 1.12
N ASN A 169 -13.74 22.04 0.57
CA ASN A 169 -14.66 20.96 0.90
C ASN A 169 -14.39 20.32 2.28
N ILE A 170 -13.28 20.68 2.94
CA ILE A 170 -13.00 20.33 4.33
C ILE A 170 -13.69 21.35 5.22
N SER A 171 -15.03 21.35 5.21
CA SER A 171 -15.83 22.17 6.12
C SER A 171 -15.63 21.66 7.55
N ILE A 172 -15.04 22.49 8.42
CA ILE A 172 -14.87 22.18 9.85
C ILE A 172 -16.22 21.88 10.51
N THR A 173 -17.30 22.55 10.07
CA THR A 173 -18.67 22.30 10.54
C THR A 173 -19.24 20.99 10.01
N GLY A 174 -18.91 20.59 8.78
CA GLY A 174 -19.24 19.25 8.24
C GLY A 174 -18.50 18.12 8.94
N ILE A 175 -17.25 18.35 9.33
CA ILE A 175 -16.44 17.42 10.13
C ILE A 175 -17.06 17.26 11.52
N LEU A 176 -17.47 18.32 12.19
CA LEU A 176 -18.08 18.28 13.52
C LEU A 176 -19.45 17.58 13.52
N GLY A 177 -20.27 17.77 12.49
CA GLY A 177 -21.57 17.09 12.36
C GLY A 177 -21.46 15.59 12.04
N SER A 178 -20.46 15.21 11.25
CA SER A 178 -20.15 13.80 10.95
C SER A 178 -19.27 13.13 12.01
N MET A 179 -18.68 13.89 12.92
CA MET A 179 -17.75 13.37 13.96
C MET A 179 -18.40 12.35 14.90
N ALA A 180 -19.66 12.51 15.27
CA ALA A 180 -20.30 11.56 16.18
C ALA A 180 -20.40 10.15 15.55
N SER A 181 -20.88 10.05 14.32
CA SER A 181 -20.96 8.78 13.59
C SER A 181 -19.57 8.29 13.15
N ALA A 182 -18.67 9.20 12.78
CA ALA A 182 -17.29 8.87 12.46
C ALA A 182 -16.52 8.36 13.69
N MET A 183 -16.74 8.96 14.87
CA MET A 183 -16.12 8.48 16.12
C MET A 183 -16.60 7.07 16.50
N VAL A 184 -17.88 6.77 16.37
CA VAL A 184 -18.39 5.41 16.63
C VAL A 184 -17.74 4.41 15.68
N ASN A 185 -17.71 4.70 14.38
CA ASN A 185 -17.06 3.85 13.40
C ASN A 185 -15.55 3.71 13.61
N LEU A 186 -14.89 4.79 14.04
CA LEU A 186 -13.46 4.77 14.35
C LEU A 186 -13.18 3.94 15.61
N VAL A 187 -13.99 4.05 16.65
CA VAL A 187 -13.86 3.24 17.86
C VAL A 187 -14.09 1.76 17.56
N ILE A 188 -15.15 1.43 16.81
CA ILE A 188 -15.42 0.04 16.39
C ILE A 188 -14.28 -0.49 15.51
N GLY A 189 -13.82 0.29 14.55
CA GLY A 189 -12.71 -0.08 13.66
C GLY A 189 -11.41 -0.29 14.43
N LEU A 190 -11.04 0.67 15.30
CA LEU A 190 -9.85 0.58 16.13
C LEU A 190 -9.90 -0.62 17.07
N PHE A 191 -11.02 -0.81 17.76
CA PHE A 191 -11.23 -1.98 18.63
C PHE A 191 -11.07 -3.27 17.83
N SER A 192 -11.71 -3.36 16.65
CA SER A 192 -11.63 -4.55 15.79
C SER A 192 -10.20 -4.82 15.33
N VAL A 193 -9.48 -3.79 14.88
CA VAL A 193 -8.08 -3.92 14.46
C VAL A 193 -7.20 -4.36 15.63
N VAL A 194 -7.32 -3.72 16.80
CA VAL A 194 -6.56 -4.10 18.01
C VAL A 194 -6.86 -5.54 18.41
N PHE A 195 -8.13 -5.89 18.46
CA PHE A 195 -8.58 -7.22 18.89
C PHE A 195 -8.06 -8.31 17.96
N ILE A 196 -8.25 -8.16 16.64
CA ILE A 196 -7.78 -9.14 15.66
C ILE A 196 -6.24 -9.20 15.67
N SER A 197 -5.55 -8.04 15.67
CA SER A 197 -4.09 -7.99 15.75
C SER A 197 -3.54 -8.69 16.97
N PHE A 198 -4.20 -8.56 18.12
CA PHE A 198 -3.79 -9.21 19.36
C PHE A 198 -3.75 -10.72 19.21
N PHE A 199 -4.77 -11.34 18.64
CA PHE A 199 -4.78 -12.79 18.42
C PHE A 199 -3.75 -13.21 17.38
N LEU A 200 -3.54 -12.42 16.32
CA LEU A 200 -2.55 -12.69 15.29
C LEU A 200 -1.10 -12.58 15.80
N VAL A 201 -0.83 -11.69 16.76
CA VAL A 201 0.50 -11.57 17.39
C VAL A 201 0.69 -12.68 18.43
N LYS A 202 -0.36 -13.02 19.20
CA LYS A 202 -0.32 -14.05 20.23
C LYS A 202 -0.17 -15.47 19.66
N ASP A 203 -0.89 -15.79 18.56
CA ASP A 203 -0.74 -17.06 17.82
C ASP A 203 -0.31 -16.78 16.37
N PRO A 204 0.98 -16.69 16.09
CA PRO A 204 1.48 -16.43 14.73
C PRO A 204 1.04 -17.45 13.69
N LYS A 205 0.71 -18.67 14.11
CA LYS A 205 0.28 -19.75 13.21
C LYS A 205 -1.25 -19.76 12.98
N LEU A 206 -2.01 -18.84 13.57
CA LEU A 206 -3.47 -18.83 13.47
C LEU A 206 -3.96 -18.75 12.01
N VAL A 207 -3.38 -17.85 11.21
CA VAL A 207 -3.75 -17.69 9.80
C VAL A 207 -3.46 -18.98 9.02
N ALA A 208 -2.28 -19.57 9.23
CA ALA A 208 -1.88 -20.80 8.57
C ALA A 208 -2.82 -21.97 8.96
N LYS A 209 -3.15 -22.12 10.25
CA LYS A 209 -4.07 -23.15 10.72
C LYS A 209 -5.47 -23.02 10.13
N VAL A 210 -6.00 -21.78 10.06
CA VAL A 210 -7.32 -21.52 9.46
C VAL A 210 -7.31 -21.83 7.96
N ALA A 211 -6.29 -21.42 7.25
CA ALA A 211 -6.17 -21.69 5.82
C ALA A 211 -5.97 -23.18 5.54
N ALA A 212 -5.16 -23.88 6.34
CA ALA A 212 -4.95 -25.32 6.25
C ALA A 212 -6.26 -26.09 6.44
N ALA A 213 -7.11 -25.68 7.39
CA ALA A 213 -8.42 -26.31 7.61
C ALA A 213 -9.42 -26.17 6.45
N LEU A 214 -9.17 -25.26 5.51
CA LEU A 214 -10.03 -25.01 4.34
C LEU A 214 -9.58 -25.74 3.08
N VAL A 215 -8.42 -26.39 3.10
CA VAL A 215 -7.84 -27.07 1.94
C VAL A 215 -7.79 -28.59 2.17
N PRO A 216 -7.77 -29.41 1.11
CA PRO A 216 -7.57 -30.86 1.24
C PRO A 216 -6.20 -31.20 1.84
N ASP A 217 -6.12 -32.26 2.63
CA ASP A 217 -4.92 -32.77 3.32
C ASP A 217 -3.69 -32.86 2.41
N ARG A 218 -3.91 -33.14 1.12
CA ARG A 218 -2.85 -33.30 0.12
C ARG A 218 -1.99 -32.05 -0.08
N ILE A 219 -2.55 -30.87 0.14
CA ILE A 219 -1.86 -29.58 -0.10
C ILE A 219 -1.72 -28.77 1.18
N GLU A 220 -2.11 -29.32 2.34
CA GLU A 220 -2.11 -28.64 3.64
C GLU A 220 -0.72 -28.11 4.00
N ASP A 221 0.32 -28.97 3.94
CA ASP A 221 1.70 -28.59 4.25
C ASP A 221 2.20 -27.46 3.33
N SER A 222 1.93 -27.57 2.02
CA SER A 222 2.31 -26.54 1.06
C SER A 222 1.64 -25.20 1.33
N VAL A 223 0.39 -25.20 1.80
CA VAL A 223 -0.33 -23.98 2.17
C VAL A 223 0.23 -23.38 3.45
N MET A 224 0.53 -24.22 4.46
CA MET A 224 1.14 -23.75 5.71
C MET A 224 2.49 -23.09 5.48
N GLU A 225 3.32 -23.69 4.65
CA GLU A 225 4.62 -23.14 4.27
C GLU A 225 4.49 -21.85 3.46
N ALA A 226 3.58 -21.82 2.45
CA ALA A 226 3.32 -20.62 1.66
C ALA A 226 2.90 -19.43 2.54
N ILE A 227 2.03 -19.67 3.52
CA ILE A 227 1.61 -18.61 4.46
C ILE A 227 2.78 -18.18 5.34
N GLY A 228 3.62 -19.09 5.78
CA GLY A 228 4.84 -18.77 6.51
C GLY A 228 5.78 -17.84 5.73
N ASP A 229 6.00 -18.16 4.46
CA ASP A 229 6.82 -17.35 3.55
C ASP A 229 6.20 -15.96 3.32
N ILE A 230 4.89 -15.90 3.06
CA ILE A 230 4.13 -14.65 2.90
C ILE A 230 4.28 -13.78 4.17
N GLU A 231 4.04 -14.35 5.34
CA GLU A 231 4.16 -13.63 6.61
C GLU A 231 5.58 -13.11 6.85
N HIS A 232 6.60 -13.89 6.53
CA HIS A 232 7.99 -13.50 6.67
C HIS A 232 8.35 -12.34 5.74
N LEU A 233 8.03 -12.45 4.45
CA LEU A 233 8.32 -11.42 3.44
C LEU A 233 7.55 -10.12 3.74
N LEU A 234 6.26 -10.21 4.05
CA LEU A 234 5.44 -9.04 4.38
C LEU A 234 5.89 -8.37 5.68
N SER A 235 6.29 -9.15 6.71
CA SER A 235 6.80 -8.58 7.95
C SER A 235 8.09 -7.77 7.70
N ARG A 236 9.01 -8.30 6.91
CA ARG A 236 10.23 -7.59 6.52
C ARG A 236 9.93 -6.34 5.71
N TYR A 237 9.02 -6.44 4.75
CA TYR A 237 8.59 -5.30 3.95
C TYR A 237 8.00 -4.17 4.82
N PHE A 238 7.02 -4.46 5.67
CA PHE A 238 6.38 -3.42 6.48
C PHE A 238 7.32 -2.81 7.53
N VAL A 239 8.19 -3.63 8.14
CA VAL A 239 9.22 -3.11 9.07
C VAL A 239 10.21 -2.23 8.31
N GLY A 240 10.69 -2.67 7.14
CA GLY A 240 11.58 -1.90 6.29
C GLY A 240 10.95 -0.57 5.87
N LEU A 241 9.73 -0.60 5.35
CA LEU A 241 8.98 0.57 4.96
C LEU A 241 8.80 1.57 6.12
N THR A 242 8.48 1.07 7.33
CA THR A 242 8.34 1.94 8.51
C THR A 242 9.68 2.60 8.89
N LEU A 243 10.77 1.86 8.83
CA LEU A 243 12.11 2.40 9.09
C LEU A 243 12.50 3.44 8.05
N GLU A 244 12.21 3.19 6.78
CA GLU A 244 12.43 4.13 5.67
C GLU A 244 11.64 5.43 5.87
N MET A 245 10.34 5.35 6.15
CA MET A 245 9.49 6.50 6.43
C MET A 245 10.04 7.35 7.60
N ILE A 246 10.46 6.69 8.69
CA ILE A 246 11.06 7.37 9.85
C ILE A 246 12.39 8.03 9.47
N ALA A 247 13.25 7.34 8.72
CA ALA A 247 14.54 7.88 8.31
C ALA A 247 14.39 9.08 7.37
N VAL A 248 13.52 8.98 6.36
CA VAL A 248 13.20 10.08 5.43
C VAL A 248 12.63 11.27 6.19
N ALA A 249 11.67 11.04 7.11
CA ALA A 249 11.15 12.11 7.97
C ALA A 249 12.24 12.74 8.84
N PHE A 250 13.12 11.94 9.42
CA PHE A 250 14.20 12.42 10.26
C PHE A 250 15.21 13.28 9.50
N PHE A 251 15.68 12.84 8.34
CA PHE A 251 16.63 13.61 7.53
C PHE A 251 16.01 14.88 6.96
N ASN A 252 14.76 14.85 6.49
CA ASN A 252 14.03 16.02 6.08
C ASN A 252 13.85 17.01 7.24
N PHE A 253 13.48 16.53 8.43
CA PHE A 253 13.38 17.35 9.62
C PHE A 253 14.69 18.09 9.93
N LEU A 254 15.81 17.38 9.94
CA LEU A 254 17.11 17.99 10.20
C LEU A 254 17.47 19.03 9.14
N GLY A 255 17.30 18.72 7.86
CA GLY A 255 17.58 19.63 6.77
C GLY A 255 16.72 20.90 6.81
N LEU A 256 15.41 20.76 6.99
CA LEU A 256 14.48 21.87 7.06
C LEU A 256 14.68 22.73 8.31
N TRP A 257 14.96 22.10 9.47
CA TRP A 257 15.18 22.83 10.71
C TRP A 257 16.54 23.53 10.74
N LEU A 258 17.63 22.82 10.46
CA LEU A 258 18.99 23.34 10.64
C LEU A 258 19.47 24.20 9.46
N ILE A 259 19.17 23.81 8.23
CA ILE A 259 19.65 24.49 7.03
C ILE A 259 18.65 25.54 6.55
N ALA A 260 17.39 25.14 6.31
CA ALA A 260 16.36 26.10 5.87
C ALA A 260 15.86 27.00 6.99
N ARG A 261 16.21 26.70 8.26
CA ARG A 261 15.83 27.45 9.47
C ARG A 261 14.31 27.66 9.61
N ILE A 262 13.54 26.68 9.15
CA ILE A 262 12.11 26.60 9.43
C ILE A 262 11.97 26.14 10.88
N GLY A 263 11.19 26.81 11.70
CA GLY A 263 11.03 26.47 13.10
C GLY A 263 10.73 24.97 13.32
N PRO A 264 11.15 24.37 14.43
CA PRO A 264 11.12 22.91 14.61
C PRO A 264 9.73 22.30 14.45
N THR A 265 8.69 23.00 14.85
CA THR A 265 7.30 22.54 14.75
C THR A 265 6.88 22.34 13.29
N TYR A 266 7.12 23.35 12.45
CA TYR A 266 6.77 23.28 11.02
C TYR A 266 7.68 22.30 10.26
N ALA A 267 8.99 22.33 10.56
CA ALA A 267 9.95 21.40 9.97
C ALA A 267 9.56 19.94 10.26
N LEU A 268 9.17 19.64 11.51
CA LEU A 268 8.74 18.30 11.93
C LEU A 268 7.49 17.87 11.16
N GLY A 269 6.48 18.74 11.04
CA GLY A 269 5.24 18.39 10.36
C GLY A 269 5.43 18.19 8.86
N ILE A 270 6.19 19.06 8.17
CA ILE A 270 6.49 18.93 6.75
C ILE A 270 7.29 17.65 6.50
N ALA A 271 8.28 17.38 7.34
CA ALA A 271 9.10 16.17 7.25
C ALA A 271 8.27 14.89 7.47
N PHE A 272 7.33 14.90 8.41
CA PHE A 272 6.41 13.78 8.61
C PHE A 272 5.48 13.55 7.40
N ILE A 273 4.97 14.64 6.81
CA ILE A 273 4.15 14.53 5.58
C ILE A 273 4.98 13.87 4.48
N ALA A 274 6.22 14.33 4.25
CA ALA A 274 7.11 13.75 3.26
C ALA A 274 7.43 12.27 3.56
N GLY A 275 7.71 11.93 4.82
CA GLY A 275 7.97 10.56 5.26
C GLY A 275 6.75 9.65 5.08
N ILE A 276 5.53 10.10 5.41
CA ILE A 276 4.30 9.31 5.22
C ILE A 276 4.01 9.10 3.74
N LEU A 277 4.21 10.11 2.90
CA LEU A 277 4.01 9.98 1.46
C LEU A 277 4.97 8.97 0.85
N ASN A 278 6.14 8.76 1.45
CA ASN A 278 7.12 7.75 1.01
C ASN A 278 6.61 6.29 1.12
N ILE A 279 5.45 6.06 1.75
CA ILE A 279 4.76 4.76 1.73
C ILE A 279 4.40 4.31 0.30
N LEU A 280 4.28 5.24 -0.65
CA LEU A 280 4.03 4.98 -2.05
C LEU A 280 5.36 5.08 -2.83
N PRO A 281 6.02 3.96 -3.17
CA PRO A 281 7.29 4.02 -3.91
C PRO A 281 7.15 4.84 -5.20
N TYR A 282 8.17 5.61 -5.53
CA TYR A 282 8.30 6.51 -6.69
C TYR A 282 7.35 7.71 -6.71
N VAL A 283 6.05 7.50 -6.46
CA VAL A 283 5.01 8.54 -6.52
C VAL A 283 5.01 9.38 -5.26
N GLY A 284 5.15 8.74 -4.11
CA GLY A 284 5.16 9.39 -2.80
C GLY A 284 6.26 10.42 -2.63
N PRO A 285 7.52 10.06 -2.89
CA PRO A 285 8.64 11.02 -2.86
C PRO A 285 8.40 12.24 -3.73
N LEU A 286 7.98 12.04 -4.98
CA LEU A 286 7.73 13.14 -5.92
C LEU A 286 6.65 14.11 -5.39
N ILE A 287 5.53 13.58 -4.90
CA ILE A 287 4.47 14.39 -4.29
C ILE A 287 4.97 15.05 -3.01
N GLY A 288 5.74 14.33 -2.19
CA GLY A 288 6.32 14.81 -0.95
C GLY A 288 7.27 16.00 -1.15
N GLU A 289 8.13 15.92 -2.17
CA GLU A 289 9.05 17.00 -2.52
C GLU A 289 8.30 18.26 -3.00
N VAL A 290 7.39 18.10 -3.96
CA VAL A 290 6.61 19.22 -4.49
C VAL A 290 5.80 19.87 -3.39
N LEU A 291 5.09 19.08 -2.59
CA LEU A 291 4.27 19.57 -1.49
C LEU A 291 5.12 20.20 -0.38
N GLY A 292 6.24 19.59 0.00
CA GLY A 292 7.14 20.09 1.01
C GLY A 292 7.75 21.44 0.64
N VAL A 293 8.23 21.59 -0.61
CA VAL A 293 8.72 22.88 -1.12
C VAL A 293 7.61 23.93 -1.09
N ALA A 294 6.42 23.60 -1.60
CA ALA A 294 5.28 24.52 -1.63
C ALA A 294 4.90 24.99 -0.21
N LEU A 295 4.83 24.07 0.77
CA LEU A 295 4.54 24.41 2.15
C LEU A 295 5.60 25.30 2.78
N CYS A 296 6.89 25.06 2.51
CA CYS A 296 7.98 25.90 2.98
C CYS A 296 7.93 27.31 2.38
N LEU A 297 7.58 27.44 1.09
CA LEU A 297 7.41 28.74 0.44
C LEU A 297 6.25 29.53 1.03
N VAL A 298 5.13 28.85 1.34
CA VAL A 298 3.99 29.45 2.03
C VAL A 298 4.43 30.02 3.37
N LEU A 299 5.17 29.27 4.20
CA LEU A 299 5.67 29.72 5.49
C LEU A 299 6.66 30.87 5.37
N LYS A 300 7.56 30.83 4.39
CA LYS A 300 8.54 31.91 4.13
C LYS A 300 7.85 33.20 3.76
N TYR A 301 6.90 33.15 2.85
CA TYR A 301 6.21 34.33 2.37
C TYR A 301 5.20 34.87 3.39
N GLY A 302 4.36 34.01 4.01
CA GLY A 302 3.28 34.42 4.89
C GLY A 302 3.73 34.81 6.29
N ALA A 303 4.56 33.98 6.90
CA ALA A 303 5.01 34.17 8.27
C ALA A 303 6.43 34.70 8.38
N GLY A 304 7.15 34.91 7.25
CA GLY A 304 8.55 35.30 7.27
C GLY A 304 9.48 34.24 7.86
N ILE A 305 9.01 33.00 7.98
CA ILE A 305 9.74 31.89 8.62
C ILE A 305 10.73 31.28 7.61
N GLY A 306 11.96 31.09 8.05
CA GLY A 306 13.02 30.47 7.25
C GLY A 306 14.24 31.35 7.11
N LEU A 307 15.25 30.83 6.41
CA LEU A 307 16.53 31.51 6.18
C LEU A 307 16.30 32.88 5.50
N ASP A 308 16.99 33.91 5.98
CA ASP A 308 16.86 35.27 5.45
C ASP A 308 17.60 35.45 4.12
N VAL A 309 16.96 34.97 3.05
CA VAL A 309 17.43 35.04 1.66
C VAL A 309 16.24 35.30 0.74
N ASN A 310 16.52 35.66 -0.50
CA ASN A 310 15.49 35.79 -1.54
C ASN A 310 14.67 34.49 -1.66
N ILE A 311 13.36 34.62 -1.93
CA ILE A 311 12.43 33.50 -1.99
C ILE A 311 12.84 32.42 -3.02
N MET A 312 13.42 32.83 -4.15
CA MET A 312 13.93 31.89 -5.16
C MET A 312 15.10 31.08 -4.64
N VAL A 313 16.06 31.75 -3.97
CA VAL A 313 17.21 31.09 -3.34
C VAL A 313 16.73 30.16 -2.23
N PHE A 314 15.74 30.57 -1.45
CA PHE A 314 15.12 29.73 -0.42
C PHE A 314 14.46 28.48 -1.03
N ALA A 315 13.71 28.64 -2.13
CA ALA A 315 13.09 27.52 -2.84
C ALA A 315 14.14 26.50 -3.32
N VAL A 316 15.23 26.98 -3.90
CA VAL A 316 16.34 26.11 -4.37
C VAL A 316 16.99 25.39 -3.19
N ILE A 317 17.21 26.07 -2.06
CA ILE A 317 17.78 25.44 -0.85
C ILE A 317 16.86 24.35 -0.33
N VAL A 318 15.57 24.62 -0.17
CA VAL A 318 14.59 23.62 0.32
C VAL A 318 14.51 22.44 -0.64
N PHE A 319 14.40 22.70 -1.94
CA PHE A 319 14.38 21.64 -2.96
C PHE A 319 15.67 20.80 -2.90
N ALA A 320 16.85 21.44 -2.81
CA ALA A 320 18.12 20.73 -2.69
C ALA A 320 18.21 19.86 -1.43
N ILE A 321 17.66 20.33 -0.29
CA ILE A 321 17.60 19.54 0.93
C ILE A 321 16.76 18.29 0.69
N MET A 322 15.53 18.42 0.22
CA MET A 322 14.60 17.32 0.04
C MET A 322 15.10 16.34 -1.03
N LEU A 323 15.64 16.86 -2.14
CA LEU A 323 16.27 16.06 -3.18
C LEU A 323 17.48 15.26 -2.64
N SER A 324 18.32 15.87 -1.78
CA SER A 324 19.45 15.18 -1.14
C SER A 324 18.97 14.02 -0.24
N VAL A 325 17.89 14.21 0.49
CA VAL A 325 17.28 13.16 1.28
C VAL A 325 16.76 12.04 0.37
N GLN A 326 16.16 12.39 -0.76
CA GLN A 326 15.69 11.43 -1.74
C GLN A 326 16.85 10.62 -2.37
N PHE A 327 18.00 11.27 -2.61
CA PHE A 327 19.22 10.53 -3.01
C PHE A 327 19.67 9.55 -1.95
N ILE A 328 19.69 9.94 -0.66
CA ILE A 328 20.03 9.04 0.43
C ILE A 328 19.02 7.87 0.49
N ASP A 329 17.75 8.16 0.33
CA ASP A 329 16.70 7.14 0.31
C ASP A 329 16.92 6.12 -0.81
N ASN A 330 17.02 6.58 -2.05
CA ASN A 330 17.12 5.71 -3.23
C ASN A 330 18.43 4.91 -3.29
N PHE A 331 19.56 5.50 -2.87
CA PHE A 331 20.88 4.88 -3.03
C PHE A 331 21.40 4.19 -1.76
N VAL A 332 20.86 4.53 -0.60
CA VAL A 332 21.34 3.97 0.68
C VAL A 332 20.22 3.21 1.41
N LEU A 333 19.09 3.86 1.70
CA LEU A 333 18.05 3.26 2.54
C LEU A 333 17.33 2.13 1.81
N GLN A 334 16.86 2.36 0.60
CA GLN A 334 16.12 1.35 -0.18
C GLN A 334 16.97 0.10 -0.46
N PRO A 335 18.24 0.18 -0.92
CA PRO A 335 19.06 -1.01 -1.08
C PRO A 335 19.27 -1.79 0.21
N ILE A 336 19.49 -1.11 1.35
CA ILE A 336 19.69 -1.78 2.64
C ILE A 336 18.42 -2.46 3.13
N ILE A 337 17.28 -1.79 2.97
CA ILE A 337 15.98 -2.24 3.49
C ILE A 337 15.37 -3.33 2.60
N TYR A 338 15.41 -3.14 1.28
CA TYR A 338 14.69 -4.00 0.34
C TYR A 338 15.54 -5.12 -0.28
N SER A 339 16.88 -5.05 -0.23
CA SER A 339 17.77 -6.08 -0.81
C SER A 339 17.47 -7.51 -0.36
N THR A 340 16.83 -7.65 0.79
CA THR A 340 16.50 -8.93 1.41
C THR A 340 14.99 -9.21 1.47
N SER A 341 14.14 -8.28 1.04
CA SER A 341 12.68 -8.36 1.29
C SER A 341 11.86 -8.62 0.05
N ILE A 342 12.30 -8.13 -1.12
CA ILE A 342 11.53 -8.23 -2.36
C ILE A 342 12.49 -8.64 -3.47
N GLN A 343 12.46 -9.92 -3.84
CA GLN A 343 13.25 -10.48 -4.95
C GLN A 343 12.64 -10.12 -6.31
N SER A 344 12.24 -8.87 -6.54
CA SER A 344 11.62 -8.41 -7.77
C SER A 344 12.37 -7.23 -8.38
N THR A 345 12.30 -7.10 -9.69
CA THR A 345 12.94 -5.99 -10.39
C THR A 345 12.18 -4.67 -10.15
N PRO A 346 12.87 -3.51 -10.12
CA PRO A 346 12.20 -2.21 -9.97
C PRO A 346 11.11 -1.97 -11.02
N LEU A 347 11.30 -2.48 -12.25
CA LEU A 347 10.32 -2.36 -13.32
C LEU A 347 9.02 -3.13 -13.01
N GLU A 348 9.12 -4.34 -12.44
CA GLU A 348 7.95 -5.11 -12.03
C GLU A 348 7.15 -4.36 -10.98
N ILE A 349 7.82 -3.83 -9.94
CA ILE A 349 7.17 -3.06 -8.88
C ILE A 349 6.47 -1.83 -9.48
N PHE A 350 7.14 -1.12 -10.39
CA PHE A 350 6.56 0.05 -11.05
C PHE A 350 5.29 -0.29 -11.84
N ILE A 351 5.32 -1.37 -12.63
CA ILE A 351 4.14 -1.82 -13.40
C ILE A 351 3.00 -2.22 -12.46
N VAL A 352 3.30 -2.97 -11.39
CA VAL A 352 2.31 -3.38 -10.39
C VAL A 352 1.67 -2.16 -9.73
N LEU A 353 2.44 -1.14 -9.38
CA LEU A 353 1.95 0.12 -8.83
C LEU A 353 1.03 0.87 -9.80
N LEU A 354 1.42 0.96 -11.09
CA LEU A 354 0.61 1.61 -12.12
C LEU A 354 -0.74 0.90 -12.30
N VAL A 355 -0.74 -0.43 -12.44
CA VAL A 355 -1.96 -1.22 -12.60
C VAL A 355 -2.85 -1.10 -11.37
N SER A 356 -2.27 -1.26 -10.18
CA SER A 356 -3.01 -1.17 -8.91
C SER A 356 -3.57 0.23 -8.68
N GLY A 357 -2.81 1.26 -9.05
CA GLY A 357 -3.24 2.66 -9.00
C GLY A 357 -4.39 2.95 -9.94
N HIS A 358 -4.38 2.39 -11.14
CA HIS A 358 -5.49 2.53 -12.08
C HIS A 358 -6.79 1.84 -11.58
N VAL A 359 -6.67 0.69 -10.93
CA VAL A 359 -7.82 -0.11 -10.45
C VAL A 359 -8.39 0.45 -9.14
N GLY A 360 -7.53 0.77 -8.18
CA GLY A 360 -7.93 1.11 -6.81
C GLY A 360 -7.44 2.47 -6.31
N GLY A 361 -6.88 3.31 -7.18
CA GLY A 361 -6.34 4.61 -6.79
C GLY A 361 -5.20 4.46 -5.76
N ILE A 362 -5.12 5.39 -4.82
CA ILE A 362 -4.09 5.40 -3.76
C ILE A 362 -4.14 4.13 -2.90
N LEU A 363 -5.34 3.65 -2.55
CA LEU A 363 -5.50 2.42 -1.78
C LEU A 363 -5.02 1.19 -2.55
N GLY A 364 -5.24 1.18 -3.87
CA GLY A 364 -4.69 0.14 -4.75
C GLY A 364 -3.17 0.14 -4.76
N MET A 365 -2.54 1.31 -4.85
CA MET A 365 -1.08 1.44 -4.78
C MET A 365 -0.51 0.97 -3.43
N LEU A 366 -1.16 1.31 -2.32
CA LEU A 366 -0.74 0.85 -0.98
C LEU A 366 -0.78 -0.67 -0.83
N ALA A 367 -1.81 -1.29 -1.41
CA ALA A 367 -1.99 -2.74 -1.37
C ALA A 367 -1.17 -3.49 -2.44
N ALA A 368 -0.58 -2.77 -3.39
CA ALA A 368 0.08 -3.33 -4.58
C ALA A 368 1.18 -4.33 -4.22
N ILE A 369 2.15 -3.93 -3.42
CA ILE A 369 3.30 -4.76 -3.04
C ILE A 369 2.89 -5.95 -2.16
N PRO A 370 2.06 -5.79 -1.12
CA PRO A 370 1.51 -6.93 -0.37
C PRO A 370 0.79 -7.94 -1.26
N ILE A 371 -0.11 -7.49 -2.14
CA ILE A 371 -0.85 -8.37 -3.04
C ILE A 371 0.10 -9.06 -4.01
N TYR A 372 1.04 -8.31 -4.60
CA TYR A 372 2.05 -8.89 -5.50
C TYR A 372 2.90 -9.96 -4.81
N THR A 373 3.33 -9.72 -3.56
CA THR A 373 4.08 -10.70 -2.76
C THR A 373 3.28 -11.99 -2.56
N VAL A 374 1.99 -11.88 -2.20
CA VAL A 374 1.11 -13.04 -2.06
C VAL A 374 0.99 -13.81 -3.38
N ILE A 375 0.71 -13.09 -4.49
CA ILE A 375 0.58 -13.71 -5.82
C ILE A 375 1.90 -14.41 -6.19
N ARG A 376 3.04 -13.78 -5.96
CA ARG A 376 4.35 -14.33 -6.29
C ARG A 376 4.65 -15.62 -5.52
N VAL A 377 4.43 -15.63 -4.20
CA VAL A 377 4.65 -16.84 -3.38
C VAL A 377 3.71 -17.97 -3.80
N VAL A 378 2.42 -17.67 -3.99
CA VAL A 378 1.44 -18.67 -4.44
C VAL A 378 1.78 -19.19 -5.83
N ALA A 379 2.12 -18.30 -6.78
CA ALA A 379 2.50 -18.70 -8.12
C ALA A 379 3.76 -19.57 -8.11
N GLY A 380 4.77 -19.19 -7.35
CA GLY A 380 6.01 -19.95 -7.23
C GLY A 380 5.80 -21.35 -6.65
N ARG A 381 4.97 -21.46 -5.60
CA ARG A 381 4.78 -22.74 -4.90
C ARG A 381 3.83 -23.71 -5.60
N PHE A 382 2.74 -23.20 -6.18
CA PHE A 382 1.70 -24.05 -6.77
C PHE A 382 1.76 -24.15 -8.30
N PHE A 383 2.38 -23.18 -8.97
CA PHE A 383 2.40 -23.10 -10.45
C PHE A 383 3.80 -23.11 -11.06
N TYR A 384 4.82 -23.53 -10.32
CA TYR A 384 6.21 -23.57 -10.79
C TYR A 384 6.42 -24.39 -12.07
N ASN A 385 5.60 -25.44 -12.29
CA ASN A 385 5.63 -26.27 -13.48
C ASN A 385 5.22 -25.54 -14.77
N HIS A 386 4.60 -24.38 -14.68
CA HIS A 386 4.25 -23.57 -15.84
C HIS A 386 5.46 -22.78 -16.35
N LYS A 387 5.74 -22.88 -17.68
CA LYS A 387 6.86 -22.18 -18.34
C LYS A 387 6.88 -20.67 -18.05
N ALA A 388 5.73 -20.02 -17.91
CA ALA A 388 5.61 -18.60 -17.60
C ALA A 388 6.16 -18.28 -16.21
N VAL A 389 5.78 -19.02 -15.18
CA VAL A 389 6.22 -18.82 -13.79
C VAL A 389 7.73 -19.02 -13.68
N ARG A 390 8.26 -20.11 -14.26
CA ARG A 390 9.70 -20.41 -14.25
C ARG A 390 10.55 -19.37 -14.97
N ARG A 391 10.02 -18.73 -16.03
CA ARG A 391 10.74 -17.66 -16.74
C ARG A 391 10.66 -16.30 -16.06
N LEU A 392 9.55 -16.01 -15.38
CA LEU A 392 9.35 -14.74 -14.67
C LEU A 392 9.98 -14.73 -13.28
N MET A 393 10.27 -15.90 -12.70
CA MET A 393 10.78 -16.06 -11.34
C MET A 393 12.00 -17.02 -11.31
N PRO A 394 13.12 -16.68 -11.96
CA PRO A 394 14.30 -17.54 -12.01
C PRO A 394 14.96 -17.75 -10.64
N ASP A 395 14.75 -16.84 -9.71
CA ASP A 395 15.34 -16.91 -8.37
C ASP A 395 14.72 -18.03 -7.51
N LEU A 396 13.46 -18.42 -7.79
CA LEU A 396 12.81 -19.56 -7.14
C LEU A 396 13.41 -20.91 -7.55
N GLU A 397 14.17 -20.98 -8.64
CA GLU A 397 14.85 -22.19 -9.09
C GLU A 397 15.94 -22.62 -8.09
N LYS A 398 16.60 -21.66 -7.44
CA LYS A 398 17.61 -21.92 -6.40
C LYS A 398 16.98 -22.48 -5.13
N ASP A 399 15.89 -21.88 -4.69
CA ASP A 399 15.19 -22.30 -3.46
C ASP A 399 14.58 -23.71 -3.61
N VAL A 400 14.08 -24.05 -4.81
CA VAL A 400 13.55 -25.39 -5.12
C VAL A 400 14.66 -26.43 -5.26
N HIS A 401 15.84 -26.06 -5.78
CA HIS A 401 17.00 -26.96 -5.84
C HIS A 401 17.57 -27.24 -4.46
N GLU A 402 17.73 -26.23 -3.61
CA GLU A 402 18.20 -26.39 -2.23
C GLU A 402 17.22 -27.23 -1.38
N MET A 403 15.90 -27.10 -1.61
CA MET A 403 14.91 -27.95 -0.97
C MET A 403 14.97 -29.40 -1.44
N ASN A 404 15.16 -29.66 -2.74
CA ASN A 404 15.25 -31.01 -3.26
C ASN A 404 16.54 -31.72 -2.84
N GLU A 405 17.63 -30.98 -2.67
CA GLU A 405 18.89 -31.52 -2.12
C GLU A 405 18.82 -31.82 -0.62
N SER A 406 17.96 -31.11 0.12
CA SER A 406 17.75 -31.38 1.56
C SER A 406 16.84 -32.58 1.84
N ILE A 407 16.10 -33.07 0.84
CA ILE A 407 15.17 -34.21 0.93
C ILE A 407 15.80 -35.50 0.36
N SER A 408 16.87 -35.39 -0.42
CA SER A 408 17.64 -36.52 -0.93
C SER A 408 18.79 -36.94 -0.01
#